data_9a232994d95fde90414e947007f59a3c
#
_entry.id   9a232994d95fde90414e947007f59a3c
#
_cell.length_a   1.000
_cell.length_b   1.000
_cell.length_c   1.000
_cell.angle_alpha   90.00
_cell.angle_beta   90.00
_cell.angle_gamma   90.00
#
_symmetry.space_group_name_H-M   'P 1'
#
loop_
_entity.id
_entity.type
_entity.pdbx_description
1 polymer ?
#
loop_
_entity_poly.entity_id
_entity_poly.type
_entity_poly.pdbx_seq_one_letter_code
_entity_poly.pdbx_strand_id
1 'polypeptide(L)'
;KGKTVKVRLGRVYSPTEVTTLAKKSDAAEKLRASCYAGAEKSEAQLAPVTVEPDVLESKIENESLQLAVDALKPEHFLYEQGEMALYLFQGKDSAELLHEIGRCREVAFQQISAGSGNEIDLTDEDSYYHHLLLWDKEQRCLVGAYRIGFIQDVIRERGVEGIYLDHVFKFSPEFYNE
;
A
#
# COMPACT_ATOMS: atom_id res chain seq x y z
N LYS A 1 24.73 -8.44 -10.39
CA LYS A 1 24.32 -8.45 -11.81
C LYS A 1 22.95 -7.78 -11.85
N GLY A 2 22.88 -6.55 -12.43
CA GLY A 2 21.63 -5.78 -12.53
C GLY A 2 20.60 -6.54 -13.38
N LYS A 3 19.38 -6.64 -12.86
CA LYS A 3 18.23 -7.12 -13.64
C LYS A 3 17.65 -5.95 -14.41
N THR A 4 17.45 -6.09 -15.72
CA THR A 4 16.74 -5.08 -16.52
C THR A 4 15.24 -5.26 -16.32
N VAL A 5 14.56 -4.23 -15.83
CA VAL A 5 13.11 -4.21 -15.72
C VAL A 5 12.56 -3.47 -16.95
N LYS A 6 11.70 -4.14 -17.72
CA LYS A 6 10.98 -3.49 -18.82
C LYS A 6 9.66 -2.93 -18.29
N VAL A 7 9.52 -1.62 -18.30
CA VAL A 7 8.27 -0.94 -17.96
C VAL A 7 7.56 -0.56 -19.24
N ARG A 8 6.28 -0.92 -19.35
CA ARG A 8 5.41 -0.49 -20.46
C ARG A 8 4.31 0.40 -19.89
N LEU A 9 4.20 1.59 -20.42
CA LEU A 9 3.08 2.47 -20.12
C LEU A 9 1.86 1.99 -20.91
N GLY A 10 0.78 1.71 -20.21
CA GLY A 10 -0.50 1.38 -20.81
C GLY A 10 -1.25 2.63 -21.28
N ARG A 11 -2.56 2.48 -21.48
CA ARG A 11 -3.43 3.59 -21.85
C ARG A 11 -3.48 4.64 -20.75
N VAL A 12 -3.30 5.91 -21.12
CA VAL A 12 -3.52 7.05 -20.23
C VAL A 12 -5.02 7.37 -20.21
N TYR A 13 -5.59 7.52 -19.02
CA TYR A 13 -6.99 7.92 -18.83
C TYR A 13 -7.03 9.37 -18.37
N SER A 14 -7.87 10.17 -19.00
CA SER A 14 -8.14 11.54 -18.55
C SER A 14 -8.94 11.53 -17.23
N PRO A 15 -8.91 12.60 -16.43
CA PRO A 15 -9.72 12.71 -15.21
C PRO A 15 -11.22 12.45 -15.44
N THR A 16 -11.75 12.91 -16.58
CA THR A 16 -13.15 12.69 -16.96
C THR A 16 -13.44 11.22 -17.23
N GLU A 17 -12.53 10.52 -17.92
CA GLU A 17 -12.67 9.07 -18.17
C GLU A 17 -12.61 8.29 -16.87
N VAL A 18 -11.69 8.62 -15.94
CA VAL A 18 -11.60 7.98 -14.63
C VAL A 18 -12.91 8.18 -13.85
N THR A 19 -13.43 9.40 -13.79
CA THR A 19 -14.70 9.70 -13.10
C THR A 19 -15.88 8.93 -13.73
N THR A 20 -15.88 8.76 -15.05
CA THR A 20 -16.92 8.01 -15.77
C THR A 20 -16.78 6.51 -15.53
N LEU A 21 -15.55 5.98 -15.49
CA LEU A 21 -15.26 4.59 -15.18
C LEU A 21 -15.65 4.25 -13.74
N ALA A 22 -15.31 5.10 -12.78
CA ALA A 22 -15.58 4.86 -11.36
C ALA A 22 -17.08 4.68 -11.04
N LYS A 23 -17.97 5.18 -11.89
CA LYS A 23 -19.43 5.00 -11.76
C LYS A 23 -19.94 3.66 -12.31
N LYS A 24 -19.08 2.83 -12.91
CA LYS A 24 -19.45 1.54 -13.49
C LYS A 24 -19.08 0.40 -12.57
N SER A 25 -19.94 -0.57 -12.42
CA SER A 25 -19.72 -1.77 -11.58
C SER A 25 -18.52 -2.63 -12.02
N ASP A 26 -18.10 -2.50 -13.29
CA ASP A 26 -16.98 -3.24 -13.89
C ASP A 26 -15.68 -2.41 -14.03
N ALA A 27 -15.59 -1.26 -13.36
CA ALA A 27 -14.46 -0.33 -13.47
C ALA A 27 -13.13 -1.00 -13.11
N ALA A 28 -13.09 -1.72 -11.99
CA ALA A 28 -11.88 -2.39 -11.52
C ALA A 28 -11.42 -3.47 -12.50
N GLU A 29 -12.34 -4.23 -13.07
CA GLU A 29 -12.03 -5.27 -14.05
C GLU A 29 -11.47 -4.68 -15.35
N LYS A 30 -12.05 -3.58 -15.83
CA LYS A 30 -11.56 -2.87 -17.02
C LYS A 30 -10.18 -2.26 -16.83
N LEU A 31 -9.91 -1.64 -15.69
CA LEU A 31 -8.60 -1.12 -15.36
C LEU A 31 -7.57 -2.25 -15.26
N ARG A 32 -7.91 -3.34 -14.58
CA ARG A 32 -7.08 -4.53 -14.50
C ARG A 32 -6.79 -5.11 -15.88
N ALA A 33 -7.79 -5.32 -16.72
CA ALA A 33 -7.63 -5.82 -18.08
C ALA A 33 -6.72 -4.91 -18.91
N SER A 34 -6.84 -3.59 -18.75
CA SER A 34 -6.00 -2.59 -19.42
C SER A 34 -4.52 -2.69 -18.99
N CYS A 35 -4.25 -2.95 -17.71
CA CYS A 35 -2.89 -3.17 -17.21
C CYS A 35 -2.27 -4.45 -17.78
N TYR A 36 -3.05 -5.52 -17.87
CA TYR A 36 -2.56 -6.81 -18.38
C TYR A 36 -2.51 -6.89 -19.92
N ALA A 37 -3.27 -6.07 -20.65
CA ALA A 37 -3.25 -6.06 -22.11
C ALA A 37 -1.90 -5.69 -22.72
N GLY A 38 -1.05 -4.96 -21.97
CA GLY A 38 0.32 -4.63 -22.36
C GLY A 38 1.38 -5.65 -21.95
N ALA A 39 1.02 -6.66 -21.15
CA ALA A 39 1.95 -7.70 -20.74
C ALA A 39 2.19 -8.69 -21.89
N GLU A 40 3.46 -8.95 -22.23
CA GLU A 40 3.78 -10.14 -23.03
C GLU A 40 3.35 -11.36 -22.18
N LYS A 41 2.63 -12.29 -22.80
CA LYS A 41 2.35 -13.59 -22.18
C LYS A 41 3.69 -14.30 -21.92
N SER A 42 4.28 -14.04 -20.78
CA SER A 42 5.32 -14.89 -20.25
C SER A 42 4.58 -16.07 -19.61
N GLU A 43 4.71 -17.25 -20.21
CA GLU A 43 4.27 -18.51 -19.63
C GLU A 43 5.15 -18.95 -18.44
N ALA A 44 5.79 -18.04 -17.75
CA ALA A 44 6.33 -18.31 -16.45
C ALA A 44 5.15 -18.47 -15.48
N GLN A 45 4.63 -19.69 -15.40
CA GLN A 45 3.90 -20.13 -14.22
C GLN A 45 4.82 -19.83 -13.03
N LEU A 46 4.45 -18.80 -12.25
CA LEU A 46 5.01 -18.63 -10.91
C LEU A 46 4.60 -19.88 -10.13
N ALA A 47 5.51 -20.85 -10.03
CA ALA A 47 5.33 -21.92 -9.08
C ALA A 47 5.09 -21.28 -7.70
N PRO A 48 4.14 -21.78 -6.91
CA PRO A 48 3.95 -21.27 -5.57
C PRO A 48 5.29 -21.45 -4.82
N VAL A 49 5.92 -20.34 -4.50
CA VAL A 49 7.10 -20.34 -3.63
C VAL A 49 6.55 -20.61 -2.24
N THR A 50 6.70 -21.83 -1.78
CA THR A 50 6.53 -22.19 -0.37
C THR A 50 7.72 -21.58 0.37
N VAL A 51 7.54 -20.39 0.89
CA VAL A 51 8.49 -19.78 1.82
C VAL A 51 8.10 -20.28 3.22
N GLU A 52 8.99 -21.05 3.83
CA GLU A 52 8.87 -21.36 5.26
C GLU A 52 8.90 -20.04 6.02
N PRO A 53 7.96 -19.79 6.95
CA PRO A 53 7.84 -18.50 7.65
C PRO A 53 8.86 -18.39 8.81
N ASP A 54 10.14 -18.54 8.54
CA ASP A 54 11.16 -18.72 9.58
C ASP A 54 11.63 -17.42 10.27
N VAL A 55 11.20 -16.25 9.85
CA VAL A 55 11.64 -14.99 10.48
C VAL A 55 10.54 -13.93 10.38
N LEU A 56 9.40 -14.17 10.96
CA LEU A 56 8.36 -13.14 11.06
C LEU A 56 8.15 -12.78 12.52
N GLU A 57 8.15 -11.49 12.78
CA GLU A 57 7.77 -10.99 14.10
C GLU A 57 6.37 -11.48 14.49
N SER A 58 6.17 -11.76 15.77
CA SER A 58 4.91 -12.29 16.26
C SER A 58 3.75 -11.35 15.92
N LYS A 59 2.67 -11.93 15.41
CA LYS A 59 1.43 -11.19 15.16
C LYS A 59 0.97 -10.52 16.46
N ILE A 60 0.60 -9.24 16.39
CA ILE A 60 -0.06 -8.55 17.50
C ILE A 60 -1.45 -9.19 17.72
N GLU A 61 -1.84 -9.37 18.98
CA GLU A 61 -3.15 -9.94 19.30
C GLU A 61 -4.28 -9.05 18.78
N ASN A 62 -5.33 -9.67 18.24
CA ASN A 62 -6.47 -8.98 17.64
C ASN A 62 -7.16 -8.00 18.62
N GLU A 63 -7.15 -8.30 19.91
CA GLU A 63 -7.71 -7.40 20.93
C GLU A 63 -6.89 -6.11 21.10
N SER A 64 -5.55 -6.21 21.06
CA SER A 64 -4.67 -5.03 21.09
C SER A 64 -4.84 -4.18 19.84
N LEU A 65 -4.97 -4.81 18.68
CA LEU A 65 -5.24 -4.11 17.42
C LEU A 65 -6.60 -3.42 17.42
N GLN A 66 -7.65 -4.05 17.99
CA GLN A 66 -8.95 -3.43 18.13
C GLN A 66 -8.87 -2.17 19.01
N LEU A 67 -8.17 -2.25 20.14
CA LEU A 67 -7.95 -1.07 21.00
C LEU A 67 -7.21 0.05 20.26
N ALA A 68 -6.26 -0.29 19.41
CA ALA A 68 -5.53 0.68 18.61
C ALA A 68 -6.43 1.34 17.54
N VAL A 69 -7.35 0.59 16.93
CA VAL A 69 -8.36 1.13 16.00
C VAL A 69 -9.35 2.03 16.76
N ASP A 70 -9.82 1.61 17.92
CA ASP A 70 -10.76 2.38 18.76
C ASP A 70 -10.14 3.70 19.28
N ALA A 71 -8.81 3.73 19.40
CA ALA A 71 -8.06 4.92 19.81
C ALA A 71 -7.85 5.93 18.65
N LEU A 72 -8.11 5.54 17.40
CA LEU A 72 -8.04 6.47 16.27
C LEU A 72 -9.08 7.57 16.43
N LYS A 73 -8.68 8.80 16.06
CA LYS A 73 -9.60 9.95 16.12
C LYS A 73 -10.73 9.81 15.10
N PRO A 74 -11.90 10.42 15.34
CA PRO A 74 -13.05 10.34 14.43
C PRO A 74 -12.74 10.79 12.99
N GLU A 75 -11.83 11.76 12.82
CA GLU A 75 -11.40 12.23 11.50
C GLU A 75 -10.62 11.20 10.67
N HIS A 76 -10.09 10.17 11.30
CA HIS A 76 -9.40 9.07 10.60
C HIS A 76 -10.37 8.07 9.96
N PHE A 77 -11.61 8.02 10.44
CA PHE A 77 -12.62 7.15 9.86
C PHE A 77 -13.15 7.74 8.54
N LEU A 78 -13.15 6.92 7.47
CA LEU A 78 -13.61 7.34 6.16
C LEU A 78 -14.96 6.76 5.79
N TYR A 79 -15.13 5.46 5.96
CA TYR A 79 -16.29 4.74 5.45
C TYR A 79 -16.44 3.37 6.09
N GLU A 80 -17.67 2.85 6.15
CA GLU A 80 -17.90 1.44 6.49
C GLU A 80 -18.98 0.82 5.62
N GLN A 81 -18.89 -0.48 5.42
CA GLN A 81 -19.89 -1.30 4.75
C GLN A 81 -19.91 -2.70 5.36
N GLY A 82 -21.00 -3.07 6.00
CA GLY A 82 -21.10 -4.32 6.74
C GLY A 82 -20.05 -4.38 7.85
N GLU A 83 -19.27 -5.44 7.86
CA GLU A 83 -18.19 -5.61 8.84
C GLU A 83 -16.88 -4.91 8.47
N MET A 84 -16.79 -4.34 7.27
CA MET A 84 -15.58 -3.67 6.80
C MET A 84 -15.62 -2.19 7.12
N ALA A 85 -14.56 -1.68 7.73
CA ALA A 85 -14.35 -0.26 8.01
C ALA A 85 -13.04 0.23 7.38
N LEU A 86 -13.05 1.46 6.88
CA LEU A 86 -11.93 2.09 6.19
C LEU A 86 -11.45 3.30 6.98
N TYR A 87 -10.15 3.33 7.26
CA TYR A 87 -9.50 4.41 8.00
C TYR A 87 -8.34 4.99 7.20
N LEU A 88 -8.06 6.27 7.40
CA LEU A 88 -6.87 6.96 6.89
C LEU A 88 -6.19 7.69 8.04
N PHE A 89 -4.97 7.32 8.37
CA PHE A 89 -4.20 7.89 9.47
C PHE A 89 -2.72 8.01 9.10
N GLN A 90 -1.97 8.88 9.77
CA GLN A 90 -0.51 8.90 9.61
C GLN A 90 0.12 7.83 10.50
N GLY A 91 1.23 7.24 10.05
CA GLY A 91 1.88 6.16 10.80
C GLY A 91 2.24 6.52 12.25
N LYS A 92 2.55 7.81 12.51
CA LYS A 92 2.80 8.33 13.87
C LYS A 92 1.58 8.32 14.80
N ASP A 93 0.37 8.18 14.26
CA ASP A 93 -0.87 8.24 15.05
C ASP A 93 -1.17 6.91 15.77
N SER A 94 -0.63 5.79 15.28
CA SER A 94 -0.71 4.49 15.94
C SER A 94 0.48 3.61 15.59
N ALA A 95 1.37 3.41 16.56
CA ALA A 95 2.55 2.56 16.41
C ALA A 95 2.15 1.08 16.24
N GLU A 96 1.11 0.63 16.94
CA GLU A 96 0.61 -0.74 16.91
C GLU A 96 0.05 -1.10 15.52
N LEU A 97 -0.79 -0.22 14.96
CA LEU A 97 -1.35 -0.44 13.63
C LEU A 97 -0.26 -0.35 12.55
N LEU A 98 0.67 0.59 12.68
CA LEU A 98 1.79 0.71 11.76
C LEU A 98 2.66 -0.55 11.77
N HIS A 99 2.95 -1.08 12.96
CA HIS A 99 3.72 -2.29 13.14
C HIS A 99 3.03 -3.49 12.45
N GLU A 100 1.73 -3.71 12.69
CA GLU A 100 1.00 -4.81 12.06
C GLU A 100 0.90 -4.64 10.53
N ILE A 101 0.76 -3.40 10.02
CA ILE A 101 0.83 -3.11 8.58
C ILE A 101 2.18 -3.54 8.01
N GLY A 102 3.28 -3.17 8.66
CA GLY A 102 4.62 -3.54 8.21
C GLY A 102 4.86 -5.06 8.24
N ARG A 103 4.39 -5.73 9.30
CA ARG A 103 4.45 -7.19 9.41
C ARG A 103 3.66 -7.88 8.28
N CYS A 104 2.41 -7.48 8.07
CA CYS A 104 1.58 -8.04 7.00
C CYS A 104 2.15 -7.76 5.60
N ARG A 105 2.78 -6.59 5.41
CA ARG A 105 3.45 -6.22 4.17
C ARG A 105 4.65 -7.13 3.89
N GLU A 106 5.50 -7.39 4.88
CA GLU A 106 6.62 -8.32 4.74
C GLU A 106 6.13 -9.73 4.39
N VAL A 107 5.11 -10.26 5.12
CA VAL A 107 4.48 -11.55 4.81
C VAL A 107 4.01 -11.62 3.36
N ALA A 108 3.31 -10.59 2.90
CA ALA A 108 2.76 -10.57 1.54
C ALA A 108 3.87 -10.51 0.48
N PHE A 109 4.93 -9.72 0.71
CA PHE A 109 6.04 -9.60 -0.23
C PHE A 109 6.94 -10.84 -0.23
N GLN A 110 7.12 -11.51 0.90
CA GLN A 110 7.86 -12.78 0.94
C GLN A 110 7.22 -13.84 0.05
N GLN A 111 5.88 -13.93 0.02
CA GLN A 111 5.15 -14.89 -0.83
C GLN A 111 5.45 -14.74 -2.33
N ILE A 112 5.86 -13.56 -2.77
CA ILE A 112 6.24 -13.28 -4.15
C ILE A 112 7.75 -13.07 -4.34
N SER A 113 8.55 -13.48 -3.35
CA SER A 113 10.02 -13.32 -3.34
C SER A 113 10.49 -11.86 -3.49
N ALA A 114 9.69 -10.92 -2.97
CA ALA A 114 9.96 -9.47 -2.97
C ALA A 114 10.07 -8.90 -1.54
N GLY A 115 10.10 -9.75 -0.52
CA GLY A 115 10.27 -9.33 0.88
C GLY A 115 11.60 -8.63 1.11
N SER A 116 11.64 -7.77 2.12
CA SER A 116 12.84 -7.02 2.51
C SER A 116 13.92 -7.91 3.14
N GLY A 117 13.52 -9.09 3.64
CA GLY A 117 14.36 -10.00 4.42
C GLY A 117 14.49 -9.59 5.89
N ASN A 118 13.75 -8.58 6.33
CA ASN A 118 13.64 -8.17 7.72
C ASN A 118 12.43 -8.83 8.38
N GLU A 119 12.33 -8.71 9.71
CA GLU A 119 11.17 -9.18 10.48
C GLU A 119 9.90 -8.39 10.14
N ILE A 120 10.08 -7.13 9.73
CA ILE A 120 9.03 -6.16 9.45
C ILE A 120 9.47 -5.26 8.30
N ASP A 121 8.57 -4.98 7.36
CA ASP A 121 8.81 -4.06 6.24
C ASP A 121 8.29 -2.66 6.60
N LEU A 122 9.11 -1.89 7.33
CA LEU A 122 8.89 -0.49 7.63
C LEU A 122 10.10 0.34 7.25
N THR A 123 9.86 1.57 6.83
CA THR A 123 10.86 2.58 6.53
C THR A 123 10.54 3.87 7.29
N ASP A 124 11.46 4.82 7.33
CA ASP A 124 11.24 6.10 8.03
C ASP A 124 10.02 6.86 7.50
N GLU A 125 9.75 6.73 6.19
CA GLU A 125 8.60 7.35 5.54
C GLU A 125 7.27 6.83 6.06
N ASP A 126 7.21 5.59 6.52
CA ASP A 126 5.98 5.01 7.06
C ASP A 126 5.44 5.81 8.26
N SER A 127 6.33 6.50 9.01
CA SER A 127 5.92 7.29 10.17
C SER A 127 5.11 8.54 9.81
N TYR A 128 5.41 9.20 8.68
CA TYR A 128 4.77 10.44 8.26
C TYR A 128 3.89 10.32 7.02
N TYR A 129 3.95 9.20 6.30
CA TYR A 129 2.98 8.88 5.26
C TYR A 129 1.65 8.48 5.87
N HIS A 130 0.60 8.60 5.07
CA HIS A 130 -0.72 8.09 5.44
C HIS A 130 -0.85 6.62 5.09
N HIS A 131 -1.60 5.93 5.94
CA HIS A 131 -1.97 4.53 5.74
C HIS A 131 -3.48 4.44 5.59
N LEU A 132 -3.92 3.94 4.43
CA LEU A 132 -5.31 3.58 4.19
C LEU A 132 -5.47 2.14 4.67
N LEU A 133 -6.20 1.96 5.76
CA LEU A 133 -6.41 0.69 6.44
C LEU A 133 -7.82 0.17 6.17
N LEU A 134 -7.93 -1.05 5.65
CA LEU A 134 -9.18 -1.80 5.62
C LEU A 134 -9.19 -2.76 6.82
N TRP A 135 -10.19 -2.60 7.68
CA TRP A 135 -10.35 -3.30 8.94
C TRP A 135 -11.61 -4.18 8.93
N ASP A 136 -11.47 -5.43 9.36
CA ASP A 136 -12.60 -6.33 9.62
C ASP A 136 -13.00 -6.21 11.10
N LYS A 137 -14.19 -5.66 11.35
CA LYS A 137 -14.72 -5.43 12.71
C LYS A 137 -15.11 -6.73 13.42
N GLU A 138 -15.58 -7.76 12.68
CA GLU A 138 -15.97 -9.03 13.24
C GLU A 138 -14.75 -9.85 13.65
N GLN A 139 -13.80 -9.99 12.72
CA GLN A 139 -12.56 -10.76 12.98
C GLN A 139 -11.50 -9.96 13.74
N ARG A 140 -11.70 -8.65 13.89
CA ARG A 140 -10.75 -7.73 14.56
C ARG A 140 -9.34 -7.84 13.98
N CYS A 141 -9.24 -7.71 12.68
CA CYS A 141 -7.97 -7.85 11.98
C CYS A 141 -7.83 -6.92 10.78
N LEU A 142 -6.58 -6.65 10.42
CA LEU A 142 -6.21 -5.98 9.18
C LEU A 142 -6.51 -6.88 7.99
N VAL A 143 -7.31 -6.38 7.05
CA VAL A 143 -7.60 -7.04 5.77
C VAL A 143 -6.62 -6.60 4.68
N GLY A 144 -6.25 -5.33 4.70
CA GLY A 144 -5.28 -4.77 3.77
C GLY A 144 -4.96 -3.31 4.08
N ALA A 145 -3.85 -2.83 3.54
CA ALA A 145 -3.46 -1.44 3.68
C ALA A 145 -2.73 -0.92 2.45
N TYR A 146 -2.82 0.40 2.24
CA TYR A 146 -2.01 1.13 1.26
C TYR A 146 -1.26 2.26 1.96
N ARG A 147 0.02 2.45 1.58
CA ARG A 147 0.79 3.64 1.95
C ARG A 147 0.55 4.74 0.92
N ILE A 148 0.19 5.94 1.39
CA ILE A 148 -0.17 7.09 0.57
C ILE A 148 0.68 8.30 0.99
N GLY A 149 1.47 8.84 0.05
CA GLY A 149 2.16 10.11 0.21
C GLY A 149 1.37 11.23 -0.48
N PHE A 150 0.91 12.22 0.28
CA PHE A 150 0.42 13.47 -0.29
C PHE A 150 1.65 14.33 -0.61
N ILE A 151 2.10 14.28 -1.86
CA ILE A 151 3.43 14.78 -2.27
C ILE A 151 3.66 16.23 -1.90
N GLN A 152 2.67 17.12 -2.08
CA GLN A 152 2.80 18.53 -1.72
C GLN A 152 2.99 18.74 -0.21
N ASP A 153 2.32 17.94 0.63
CA ASP A 153 2.48 18.00 2.08
C ASP A 153 3.85 17.46 2.49
N VAL A 154 4.29 16.35 1.88
CA VAL A 154 5.61 15.78 2.11
C VAL A 154 6.71 16.77 1.73
N ILE A 155 6.64 17.40 0.55
CA ILE A 155 7.63 18.39 0.12
C ILE A 155 7.66 19.60 1.08
N ARG A 156 6.50 20.07 1.51
CA ARG A 156 6.42 21.22 2.42
C ARG A 156 7.03 20.93 3.79
N GLU A 157 6.87 19.70 4.31
CA GLU A 157 7.31 19.33 5.66
C GLU A 157 8.72 18.73 5.70
N ARG A 158 9.14 18.04 4.64
CA ARG A 158 10.33 17.21 4.60
C ARG A 158 11.28 17.50 3.42
N GLY A 159 10.86 18.35 2.47
CA GLY A 159 11.59 18.52 1.22
C GLY A 159 11.33 17.36 0.23
N VAL A 160 11.99 17.44 -0.92
CA VAL A 160 11.90 16.41 -1.98
C VAL A 160 12.44 15.06 -1.49
N GLU A 161 13.45 15.08 -0.64
CA GLU A 161 14.08 13.91 -0.02
C GLU A 161 13.11 13.11 0.87
N GLY A 162 11.99 13.71 1.30
CA GLY A 162 10.93 13.01 1.99
C GLY A 162 10.03 12.15 1.09
N ILE A 163 10.21 12.23 -0.23
CA ILE A 163 9.43 11.42 -1.17
C ILE A 163 10.09 10.05 -1.33
N TYR A 164 9.41 8.98 -0.87
CA TYR A 164 9.92 7.62 -0.96
C TYR A 164 10.39 7.24 -2.39
N LEU A 165 9.62 7.62 -3.40
CA LEU A 165 9.96 7.31 -4.79
C LEU A 165 11.20 8.04 -5.30
N ASP A 166 11.61 9.14 -4.69
CA ASP A 166 12.83 9.87 -5.05
C ASP A 166 14.10 9.06 -4.74
N HIS A 167 14.02 8.13 -3.79
CA HIS A 167 15.09 7.18 -3.49
C HIS A 167 15.25 6.10 -4.57
N VAL A 168 14.19 5.84 -5.34
CA VAL A 168 14.14 4.77 -6.35
C VAL A 168 14.25 5.32 -7.76
N PHE A 169 13.69 6.49 -8.03
CA PHE A 169 13.61 7.14 -9.33
C PHE A 169 14.17 8.56 -9.25
N LYS A 170 14.71 9.04 -10.35
CA LYS A 170 15.03 10.45 -10.53
C LYS A 170 13.92 11.09 -11.35
N PHE A 171 13.19 12.00 -10.72
CA PHE A 171 12.15 12.77 -11.37
C PHE A 171 12.70 14.04 -12.00
N SER A 172 12.01 14.57 -13.03
CA SER A 172 12.34 15.89 -13.56
C SER A 172 11.90 17.00 -12.58
N PRO A 173 12.53 18.17 -12.61
CA PRO A 173 12.13 19.29 -11.75
C PRO A 173 10.66 19.70 -11.89
N GLU A 174 10.07 19.51 -13.07
CA GLU A 174 8.67 19.82 -13.33
C GLU A 174 7.71 18.95 -12.52
N PHE A 175 8.08 17.70 -12.24
CA PHE A 175 7.28 16.77 -11.44
C PHE A 175 6.96 17.29 -10.03
N TYR A 176 7.88 18.05 -9.46
CA TYR A 176 7.73 18.56 -8.08
C TYR A 176 6.93 19.85 -8.00
N ASN A 177 6.60 20.46 -9.15
CA ASN A 177 5.90 21.75 -9.24
C ASN A 177 4.41 21.63 -9.64
N GLU A 178 3.94 20.41 -9.94
CA GLU A 178 2.53 20.09 -10.24
C GLU A 178 1.78 19.62 -8.99
#